data_f4a0d9fe05a58d75f6961194090ffc6b
#
_entry.id   f4a0d9fe05a58d75f6961194090ffc6b
#
_cell.length_a   1.000
_cell.length_b   1.000
_cell.length_c   1.000
_cell.angle_alpha   90.00
_cell.angle_beta   90.00
_cell.angle_gamma   90.00
#
_symmetry.space_group_name_H-M   'P 1'
#
loop_
_entity.id
_entity.type
_entity.pdbx_description
1 polymer ?
#
loop_
_entity_poly.entity_id
_entity_poly.type
_entity_poly.pdbx_seq_one_letter_code
_entity_poly.pdbx_strand_id
1 'polypeptide(L)'
;MSGAHTLSETERQVENKLSGMTLDFDSMAAISNIFRAANATRNYLERTVLGPHELSWTGFVVLWVSWIWEPIETRVIAAEGGFSKATLTGVLQTLEGKGYLKRDPGTGDKRLVIVTLTPKGRALMKKLFPDFNTHEQQVLSGFSKAEKRELTVALRKITAFTEAQD
;
A
#
# COMPACT_ATOMS: atom_id res chain seq x y z
N MET A 1 15.69 -7.90 5.23
CA MET A 1 16.68 -8.27 6.28
C MET A 1 15.91 -8.45 7.57
N SER A 2 15.94 -9.65 8.17
CA SER A 2 15.47 -9.81 9.54
C SER A 2 16.42 -9.03 10.45
N GLY A 3 15.88 -8.28 11.41
CA GLY A 3 16.70 -7.62 12.42
C GLY A 3 17.47 -8.66 13.25
N ALA A 4 18.46 -8.21 14.02
CA ALA A 4 19.26 -9.08 14.88
C ALA A 4 18.44 -9.77 16.01
N HIS A 5 17.22 -9.27 16.26
CA HIS A 5 16.32 -9.77 17.30
C HIS A 5 14.97 -10.17 16.70
N THR A 6 14.34 -11.19 17.29
CA THR A 6 12.96 -11.58 16.96
C THR A 6 11.96 -10.52 17.44
N LEU A 7 10.72 -10.57 16.92
CA LEU A 7 9.65 -9.67 17.34
C LEU A 7 9.37 -9.83 18.85
N SER A 8 9.21 -11.06 19.32
CA SER A 8 8.94 -11.37 20.73
C SER A 8 10.09 -10.94 21.66
N GLU A 9 11.35 -11.06 21.22
CA GLU A 9 12.48 -10.54 22.00
C GLU A 9 12.46 -9.02 22.10
N THR A 10 12.12 -8.33 21.00
CA THR A 10 12.02 -6.87 20.98
C THR A 10 10.90 -6.40 21.92
N GLU A 11 9.72 -7.00 21.85
CA GLU A 11 8.58 -6.68 22.70
C GLU A 11 8.91 -6.88 24.17
N ARG A 12 9.49 -8.03 24.54
CA ARG A 12 9.95 -8.32 25.90
C ARG A 12 11.00 -7.33 26.40
N GLN A 13 11.96 -6.92 25.57
CA GLN A 13 12.98 -5.94 25.95
C GLN A 13 12.40 -4.53 26.13
N VAL A 14 11.42 -4.15 25.31
CA VAL A 14 10.68 -2.89 25.49
C VAL A 14 9.92 -2.89 26.81
N GLU A 15 9.18 -3.95 27.11
CA GLU A 15 8.46 -4.09 28.36
C GLU A 15 9.40 -4.02 29.58
N ASN A 16 10.50 -4.79 29.56
CA ASN A 16 11.50 -4.75 30.60
C ASN A 16 12.12 -3.37 30.79
N LYS A 17 12.48 -2.69 29.71
CA LYS A 17 13.13 -1.38 29.75
C LYS A 17 12.21 -0.28 30.26
N LEU A 18 10.92 -0.40 29.99
CA LEU A 18 9.89 0.62 30.28
C LEU A 18 8.98 0.22 31.46
N SER A 19 9.30 -0.86 32.17
CA SER A 19 8.48 -1.42 33.26
C SER A 19 8.17 -0.42 34.43
N GLY A 20 8.96 0.65 34.53
CA GLY A 20 8.71 1.74 35.51
C GLY A 20 7.72 2.80 35.05
N MET A 21 7.18 2.68 33.82
CA MET A 21 6.21 3.62 33.25
C MET A 21 4.81 3.00 33.21
N THR A 22 3.78 3.82 33.39
CA THR A 22 2.38 3.39 33.21
C THR A 22 2.04 3.46 31.71
N LEU A 23 2.24 2.36 30.97
CA LEU A 23 2.03 2.26 29.54
C LEU A 23 1.13 1.08 29.18
N ASP A 24 0.38 1.21 28.10
CA ASP A 24 -0.36 0.11 27.47
C ASP A 24 0.57 -0.60 26.46
N PHE A 25 1.22 -1.66 26.92
CA PHE A 25 2.14 -2.45 26.09
C PHE A 25 1.45 -3.22 24.98
N ASP A 26 0.19 -3.63 25.16
CA ASP A 26 -0.60 -4.30 24.12
C ASP A 26 -0.87 -3.36 22.96
N SER A 27 -1.26 -2.13 23.22
CA SER A 27 -1.43 -1.10 22.19
C SER A 27 -0.10 -0.78 21.49
N MET A 28 1.01 -0.68 22.23
CA MET A 28 2.33 -0.46 21.64
C MET A 28 2.74 -1.61 20.71
N ALA A 29 2.56 -2.86 21.15
CA ALA A 29 2.85 -4.04 20.34
C ALA A 29 1.98 -4.09 19.08
N ALA A 30 0.67 -3.86 19.21
CA ALA A 30 -0.26 -3.86 18.08
C ALA A 30 0.15 -2.83 17.00
N ILE A 31 0.37 -1.58 17.37
CA ILE A 31 0.76 -0.51 16.46
C ILE A 31 2.13 -0.80 15.83
N SER A 32 3.10 -1.22 16.64
CA SER A 32 4.44 -1.58 16.13
C SER A 32 4.37 -2.70 15.09
N ASN A 33 3.56 -3.73 15.32
CA ASN A 33 3.42 -4.86 14.40
C ASN A 33 2.66 -4.51 13.12
N ILE A 34 1.73 -3.54 13.13
CA ILE A 34 1.12 -3.01 11.90
C ILE A 34 2.19 -2.46 10.96
N PHE A 35 3.07 -1.58 11.43
CA PHE A 35 4.14 -1.03 10.61
C PHE A 35 5.12 -2.10 10.10
N ARG A 36 5.48 -3.06 10.96
CA ARG A 36 6.38 -4.16 10.60
C ARG A 36 5.76 -5.06 9.55
N ALA A 37 4.51 -5.47 9.73
CA ALA A 37 3.78 -6.31 8.79
C ALA A 37 3.60 -5.61 7.45
N ALA A 38 3.19 -4.33 7.45
CA ALA A 38 3.02 -3.54 6.24
C ALA A 38 4.34 -3.42 5.45
N ASN A 39 5.44 -3.09 6.13
CA ASN A 39 6.75 -2.98 5.48
C ASN A 39 7.28 -4.34 4.95
N ALA A 40 7.13 -5.41 5.73
CA ALA A 40 7.57 -6.75 5.33
C ALA A 40 6.79 -7.23 4.09
N THR A 41 5.46 -7.10 4.11
CA THR A 41 4.57 -7.47 3.01
C THR A 41 4.88 -6.65 1.75
N ARG A 42 5.00 -5.33 1.88
CA ARG A 42 5.37 -4.46 0.76
C ARG A 42 6.70 -4.88 0.14
N ASN A 43 7.74 -5.05 0.94
CA ASN A 43 9.07 -5.44 0.45
C ASN A 43 9.07 -6.82 -0.22
N TYR A 44 8.28 -7.76 0.31
CA TYR A 44 8.10 -9.07 -0.28
C TYR A 44 7.43 -8.97 -1.66
N LEU A 45 6.27 -8.31 -1.77
CA LEU A 45 5.54 -8.15 -3.01
C LEU A 45 6.32 -7.33 -4.06
N GLU A 46 6.99 -6.27 -3.61
CA GLU A 46 7.82 -5.46 -4.49
C GLU A 46 8.96 -6.28 -5.12
N ARG A 47 9.65 -7.08 -4.31
CA ARG A 47 10.74 -7.92 -4.80
C ARG A 47 10.26 -9.08 -5.67
N THR A 48 9.18 -9.77 -5.27
CA THR A 48 8.78 -11.04 -5.90
C THR A 48 7.84 -10.85 -7.09
N VAL A 49 6.98 -9.84 -7.05
CA VAL A 49 5.93 -9.63 -8.06
C VAL A 49 6.18 -8.40 -8.91
N LEU A 50 6.49 -7.27 -8.27
CA LEU A 50 6.59 -6.00 -8.99
C LEU A 50 7.95 -5.80 -9.68
N GLY A 51 9.03 -6.28 -9.06
CA GLY A 51 10.40 -6.15 -9.57
C GLY A 51 10.58 -6.70 -10.99
N PRO A 52 10.08 -7.89 -11.36
CA PRO A 52 10.12 -8.42 -12.72
C PRO A 52 9.46 -7.53 -13.77
N HIS A 53 8.57 -6.63 -13.35
CA HIS A 53 7.90 -5.64 -14.21
C HIS A 53 8.49 -4.23 -14.09
N GLU A 54 9.61 -4.09 -13.36
CA GLU A 54 10.23 -2.80 -13.05
C GLU A 54 9.26 -1.78 -12.43
N LEU A 55 8.34 -2.26 -11.60
CA LEU A 55 7.40 -1.44 -10.86
C LEU A 55 7.85 -1.31 -9.42
N SER A 56 7.80 -0.09 -8.91
CA SER A 56 7.83 0.18 -7.47
C SER A 56 6.44 -0.05 -6.85
N TRP A 57 6.39 -0.21 -5.53
CA TRP A 57 5.12 -0.25 -4.80
C TRP A 57 4.22 0.95 -5.12
N THR A 58 4.76 2.17 -5.07
CA THR A 58 4.01 3.38 -5.39
C THR A 58 3.49 3.39 -6.83
N GLY A 59 4.31 2.93 -7.78
CA GLY A 59 3.90 2.79 -9.19
C GLY A 59 2.76 1.80 -9.36
N PHE A 60 2.82 0.67 -8.66
CA PHE A 60 1.74 -0.31 -8.65
C PHE A 60 0.44 0.27 -8.08
N VAL A 61 0.50 0.95 -6.92
CA VAL A 61 -0.69 1.55 -6.29
C VAL A 61 -1.34 2.58 -7.22
N VAL A 62 -0.55 3.43 -7.88
CA VAL A 62 -1.06 4.40 -8.86
C VAL A 62 -1.77 3.68 -10.03
N LEU A 63 -1.17 2.63 -10.58
CA LEU A 63 -1.78 1.85 -11.65
C LEU A 63 -3.05 1.13 -11.17
N TRP A 64 -3.03 0.58 -9.95
CA TRP A 64 -4.17 -0.10 -9.35
C TRP A 64 -5.36 0.83 -9.16
N VAL A 65 -5.16 1.98 -8.50
CA VAL A 65 -6.21 2.97 -8.29
C VAL A 65 -6.75 3.48 -9.62
N SER A 66 -5.86 3.79 -10.57
CA SER A 66 -6.28 4.22 -11.90
C SER A 66 -7.06 3.14 -12.64
N TRP A 67 -6.66 1.87 -12.54
CA TRP A 67 -7.34 0.76 -13.23
C TRP A 67 -8.76 0.52 -12.74
N ILE A 68 -8.99 0.74 -11.43
CA ILE A 68 -10.32 0.54 -10.82
C ILE A 68 -11.25 1.72 -11.12
N TRP A 69 -10.73 2.95 -11.14
CA TRP A 69 -11.54 4.17 -11.09
C TRP A 69 -11.41 5.07 -12.33
N GLU A 70 -10.68 4.65 -13.38
CA GLU A 70 -10.47 5.47 -14.56
C GLU A 70 -11.78 5.81 -15.32
N PRO A 71 -11.92 7.02 -15.86
CA PRO A 71 -10.97 8.15 -15.77
C PRO A 71 -10.98 8.79 -14.38
N ILE A 72 -9.80 9.13 -13.84
CA ILE A 72 -9.65 9.57 -12.46
C ILE A 72 -8.75 10.81 -12.35
N GLU A 73 -9.10 11.74 -11.47
CA GLU A 73 -8.29 12.93 -11.19
C GLU A 73 -7.04 12.57 -10.37
N THR A 74 -5.92 13.26 -10.66
CA THR A 74 -4.67 13.07 -9.93
C THR A 74 -4.81 13.30 -8.42
N ARG A 75 -5.66 14.26 -7.99
CA ARG A 75 -5.89 14.51 -6.56
C ARG A 75 -6.54 13.34 -5.85
N VAL A 76 -7.43 12.62 -6.55
CA VAL A 76 -8.10 11.43 -6.00
C VAL A 76 -7.09 10.29 -5.89
N ILE A 77 -6.23 10.08 -6.91
CA ILE A 77 -5.15 9.09 -6.83
C ILE A 77 -4.22 9.38 -5.63
N ALA A 78 -3.91 10.66 -5.38
CA ALA A 78 -3.07 11.06 -4.25
C ALA A 78 -3.74 10.72 -2.92
N ALA A 79 -5.02 11.01 -2.77
CA ALA A 79 -5.79 10.71 -1.57
C ALA A 79 -5.91 9.19 -1.33
N GLU A 80 -6.34 8.42 -2.34
CA GLU A 80 -6.48 6.97 -2.27
C GLU A 80 -5.15 6.24 -1.96
N GLY A 81 -4.04 6.74 -2.52
CA GLY A 81 -2.72 6.15 -2.33
C GLY A 81 -1.94 6.68 -1.12
N GLY A 82 -2.44 7.70 -0.43
CA GLY A 82 -1.74 8.36 0.67
C GLY A 82 -0.45 9.06 0.21
N PHE A 83 -0.43 9.64 -1.01
CA PHE A 83 0.77 10.24 -1.60
C PHE A 83 0.76 11.75 -1.53
N SER A 84 1.94 12.34 -1.28
CA SER A 84 2.12 13.76 -1.53
C SER A 84 1.98 14.08 -3.03
N LYS A 85 1.56 15.30 -3.35
CA LYS A 85 1.47 15.78 -4.75
C LYS A 85 2.80 15.66 -5.49
N ALA A 86 3.92 15.91 -4.81
CA ALA A 86 5.25 15.80 -5.40
C ALA A 86 5.59 14.34 -5.74
N THR A 87 5.36 13.42 -4.81
CA THR A 87 5.57 11.98 -5.03
C THR A 87 4.74 11.48 -6.21
N LEU A 88 3.44 11.81 -6.23
CA LEU A 88 2.55 11.38 -7.30
C LEU A 88 3.00 11.91 -8.67
N THR A 89 3.42 13.17 -8.75
CA THR A 89 3.88 13.77 -10.01
C THR A 89 5.04 12.99 -10.63
N GLY A 90 6.04 12.64 -9.83
CA GLY A 90 7.21 11.85 -10.31
C GLY A 90 6.82 10.43 -10.75
N VAL A 91 5.93 9.79 -10.00
CA VAL A 91 5.43 8.45 -10.35
C VAL A 91 4.62 8.46 -11.64
N LEU A 92 3.70 9.42 -11.80
CA LEU A 92 2.91 9.55 -13.02
C LEU A 92 3.80 9.81 -14.24
N GLN A 93 4.84 10.64 -14.12
CA GLN A 93 5.79 10.89 -15.20
C GLN A 93 6.52 9.60 -15.62
N THR A 94 6.96 8.81 -14.64
CA THR A 94 7.62 7.51 -14.89
C THR A 94 6.69 6.52 -15.60
N LEU A 95 5.44 6.38 -15.12
CA LEU A 95 4.46 5.46 -15.69
C LEU A 95 3.99 5.89 -17.09
N GLU A 96 3.85 7.19 -17.32
CA GLU A 96 3.54 7.76 -18.63
C GLU A 96 4.71 7.54 -19.61
N GLY A 97 5.95 7.74 -19.17
CA GLY A 97 7.15 7.43 -19.96
C GLY A 97 7.27 5.95 -20.34
N LYS A 98 6.80 5.05 -19.48
CA LYS A 98 6.67 3.60 -19.76
C LYS A 98 5.47 3.28 -20.67
N GLY A 99 4.61 4.25 -20.95
CA GLY A 99 3.41 4.11 -21.79
C GLY A 99 2.28 3.32 -21.12
N TYR A 100 2.20 3.28 -19.78
CA TYR A 100 1.16 2.57 -19.07
C TYR A 100 -0.09 3.41 -18.81
N LEU A 101 0.05 4.72 -18.72
CA LEU A 101 -1.03 5.67 -18.55
C LEU A 101 -0.80 6.91 -19.41
N LYS A 102 -1.82 7.74 -19.52
CA LYS A 102 -1.77 9.07 -20.10
C LYS A 102 -2.44 10.07 -19.17
N ARG A 103 -2.03 11.33 -19.26
CA ARG A 103 -2.59 12.45 -18.54
C ARG A 103 -3.18 13.44 -19.53
N ASP A 104 -4.46 13.72 -19.38
CA ASP A 104 -5.18 14.71 -20.19
C ASP A 104 -5.67 15.85 -19.32
N PRO A 105 -5.74 17.10 -19.82
CA PRO A 105 -6.44 18.19 -19.13
C PRO A 105 -7.91 17.82 -18.92
N GLY A 106 -8.46 18.18 -17.76
CA GLY A 106 -9.89 17.99 -17.48
C GLY A 106 -10.77 18.80 -18.44
N THR A 107 -11.92 18.26 -18.80
CA THR A 107 -12.94 18.98 -19.56
C THR A 107 -13.55 20.05 -18.68
N GLY A 108 -13.40 21.33 -19.08
CA GLY A 108 -13.96 22.49 -18.38
C GLY A 108 -12.97 23.22 -17.47
N ASP A 109 -12.22 22.54 -16.64
CA ASP A 109 -11.14 23.15 -15.83
C ASP A 109 -9.77 22.55 -16.21
N LYS A 110 -8.97 23.37 -16.90
CA LYS A 110 -7.60 22.98 -17.32
C LYS A 110 -6.62 22.77 -16.18
N ARG A 111 -7.00 23.10 -14.93
CA ARG A 111 -6.19 22.82 -13.73
C ARG A 111 -6.32 21.37 -13.28
N LEU A 112 -7.39 20.71 -13.70
CA LEU A 112 -7.60 19.29 -13.41
C LEU A 112 -6.77 18.45 -14.39
N VAL A 113 -6.11 17.44 -13.86
CA VAL A 113 -5.37 16.46 -14.66
C VAL A 113 -6.06 15.11 -14.45
N ILE A 114 -6.54 14.56 -15.55
CA ILE A 114 -7.23 13.26 -15.60
C ILE A 114 -6.23 12.19 -16.06
N VAL A 115 -6.22 11.09 -15.35
CA VAL A 115 -5.40 9.92 -15.64
C VAL A 115 -6.29 8.82 -16.23
N THR A 116 -5.79 8.19 -17.29
CA THR A 116 -6.41 7.02 -17.92
C THR A 116 -5.32 6.02 -18.28
N LEU A 117 -5.56 4.74 -18.06
CA LEU A 117 -4.62 3.72 -18.51
C LEU A 117 -4.64 3.59 -20.03
N THR A 118 -3.47 3.32 -20.61
CA THR A 118 -3.37 2.91 -22.00
C THR A 118 -3.79 1.43 -22.16
N PRO A 119 -4.00 0.94 -23.38
CA PRO A 119 -4.17 -0.50 -23.62
C PRO A 119 -3.02 -1.35 -23.04
N LYS A 120 -1.77 -0.83 -23.11
CA LYS A 120 -0.58 -1.46 -22.52
C LYS A 120 -0.67 -1.54 -21.00
N GLY A 121 -1.08 -0.45 -20.34
CA GLY A 121 -1.26 -0.41 -18.88
C GLY A 121 -2.35 -1.38 -18.41
N ARG A 122 -3.51 -1.41 -19.10
CA ARG A 122 -4.58 -2.37 -18.79
C ARG A 122 -4.15 -3.82 -19.00
N ALA A 123 -3.41 -4.11 -20.07
CA ALA A 123 -2.88 -5.45 -20.31
C ALA A 123 -1.89 -5.88 -19.22
N LEU A 124 -1.02 -4.96 -18.78
CA LEU A 124 -0.11 -5.19 -17.66
C LEU A 124 -0.90 -5.54 -16.38
N MET A 125 -1.88 -4.72 -15.99
CA MET A 125 -2.64 -4.94 -14.76
C MET A 125 -3.44 -6.24 -14.80
N LYS A 126 -4.07 -6.57 -15.94
CA LYS A 126 -4.78 -7.85 -16.13
C LYS A 126 -3.87 -9.06 -15.96
N LYS A 127 -2.61 -8.97 -16.36
CA LYS A 127 -1.62 -10.05 -16.22
C LYS A 127 -1.03 -10.10 -14.81
N LEU A 128 -0.69 -8.94 -14.25
CA LEU A 128 0.02 -8.81 -12.98
C LEU A 128 -0.86 -9.14 -11.78
N PHE A 129 -2.13 -8.69 -11.80
CA PHE A 129 -2.97 -8.73 -10.61
C PHE A 129 -3.31 -10.16 -10.11
N PRO A 130 -3.58 -11.15 -10.96
CA PRO A 130 -3.77 -12.53 -10.50
C PRO A 130 -2.53 -13.10 -9.79
N ASP A 131 -1.33 -12.81 -10.28
CA ASP A 131 -0.08 -13.22 -9.65
C ASP A 131 0.13 -12.49 -8.32
N PHE A 132 -0.11 -11.19 -8.30
CA PHE A 132 -0.09 -10.39 -7.08
C PHE A 132 -1.02 -10.97 -6.00
N ASN A 133 -2.26 -11.29 -6.36
CA ASN A 133 -3.22 -11.90 -5.43
C ASN A 133 -2.80 -13.29 -4.95
N THR A 134 -2.13 -14.07 -5.78
CA THR A 134 -1.54 -15.36 -5.36
C THR A 134 -0.52 -15.16 -4.25
N HIS A 135 0.34 -14.15 -4.36
CA HIS A 135 1.31 -13.81 -3.33
C HIS A 135 0.68 -13.22 -2.06
N GLU A 136 -0.41 -12.45 -2.18
CA GLU A 136 -1.23 -12.04 -1.02
C GLU A 136 -1.78 -13.25 -0.25
N GLN A 137 -2.28 -14.26 -0.98
CA GLN A 137 -2.74 -15.50 -0.38
C GLN A 137 -1.62 -16.25 0.34
N GLN A 138 -0.41 -16.27 -0.22
CA GLN A 138 0.76 -16.89 0.41
C GLN A 138 1.16 -16.18 1.71
N VAL A 139 1.16 -14.84 1.73
CA VAL A 139 1.43 -14.05 2.94
C VAL A 139 0.43 -14.39 4.06
N LEU A 140 -0.81 -14.67 3.71
CA LEU A 140 -1.87 -14.99 4.66
C LEU A 140 -2.20 -16.50 4.71
N SER A 141 -1.27 -17.37 4.29
CA SER A 141 -1.52 -18.84 4.24
C SER A 141 -1.76 -19.49 5.60
N GLY A 142 -1.19 -18.92 6.67
CA GLY A 142 -1.42 -19.38 8.05
C GLY A 142 -2.76 -18.93 8.67
N PHE A 143 -3.57 -18.15 7.96
CA PHE A 143 -4.82 -17.61 8.47
C PHE A 143 -6.04 -18.32 7.89
N SER A 144 -6.97 -18.72 8.74
CA SER A 144 -8.30 -19.14 8.33
C SER A 144 -9.09 -17.99 7.69
N LYS A 145 -10.20 -18.33 7.02
CA LYS A 145 -11.09 -17.31 6.42
C LYS A 145 -11.71 -16.37 7.47
N ALA A 146 -11.95 -16.86 8.67
CA ALA A 146 -12.47 -16.06 9.79
C ALA A 146 -11.44 -15.05 10.26
N GLU A 147 -10.22 -15.50 10.55
CA GLU A 147 -9.11 -14.64 10.99
C GLU A 147 -8.76 -13.55 9.96
N LYS A 148 -8.78 -13.87 8.66
CA LYS A 148 -8.60 -12.85 7.60
C LYS A 148 -9.67 -11.75 7.66
N ARG A 149 -10.93 -12.12 7.94
CA ARG A 149 -12.03 -11.15 8.09
C ARG A 149 -11.87 -10.30 9.36
N GLU A 150 -11.52 -10.93 10.47
CA GLU A 150 -11.29 -10.26 11.74
C GLU A 150 -10.12 -9.25 11.62
N LEU A 151 -9.02 -9.65 11.02
CA LEU A 151 -7.89 -8.77 10.73
C LEU A 151 -8.32 -7.57 9.87
N THR A 152 -9.10 -7.83 8.80
CA THR A 152 -9.62 -6.75 7.94
C THR A 152 -10.48 -5.77 8.72
N VAL A 153 -11.36 -6.26 9.59
CA VAL A 153 -12.23 -5.42 10.44
C VAL A 153 -11.40 -4.60 11.42
N ALA A 154 -10.40 -5.21 12.05
CA ALA A 154 -9.54 -4.54 13.02
C ALA A 154 -8.74 -3.40 12.34
N LEU A 155 -8.12 -3.66 11.20
CA LEU A 155 -7.37 -2.65 10.45
C LEU A 155 -8.27 -1.49 9.98
N ARG A 156 -9.48 -1.77 9.48
CA ARG A 156 -10.44 -0.72 9.10
C ARG A 156 -10.86 0.17 10.26
N LYS A 157 -11.01 -0.37 11.48
CA LYS A 157 -11.31 0.43 12.67
C LYS A 157 -10.17 1.41 12.98
N ILE A 158 -8.92 0.96 12.85
CA ILE A 158 -7.76 1.82 13.07
C ILE A 158 -7.72 2.95 12.03
N THR A 159 -7.87 2.61 10.74
CA THR A 159 -7.90 3.61 9.65
C THR A 159 -9.01 4.63 9.86
N ALA A 160 -10.23 4.18 10.13
CA ALA A 160 -11.37 5.08 10.36
C ALA A 160 -11.17 6.01 11.56
N PHE A 161 -10.51 5.54 12.63
CA PHE A 161 -10.18 6.39 13.77
C PHE A 161 -9.16 7.47 13.40
N THR A 162 -8.08 7.10 12.69
CA THR A 162 -7.03 8.05 12.32
C THR A 162 -7.51 9.10 11.31
N GLU A 163 -8.32 8.68 10.31
CA GLU A 163 -8.90 9.60 9.31
C GLU A 163 -9.91 10.59 9.91
N ALA A 164 -10.55 10.24 11.03
CA ALA A 164 -11.47 11.15 11.72
C ALA A 164 -10.75 12.24 12.56
N GLN A 165 -9.42 12.17 12.67
CA GLN A 165 -8.62 13.19 13.37
C GLN A 165 -8.04 14.27 12.43
N ASP A 166 -8.08 14.03 11.10
CA ASP A 166 -7.64 14.96 10.06
C ASP A 166 -8.77 15.94 9.67
#